data_9be711d62ee0bcca785525e2a97225b3
#
_entry.id   9be711d62ee0bcca785525e2a97225b3
#
_cell.length_a   1.000
_cell.length_b   1.000
_cell.length_c   1.000
_cell.angle_alpha   90.00
_cell.angle_beta   90.00
_cell.angle_gamma   90.00
#
_symmetry.space_group_name_H-M   'P 1'
#
loop_
_entity.id
_entity.type
_entity.pdbx_description
1 polymer ?
#
loop_
_entity_poly.entity_id
_entity_poly.type
_entity_poly.pdbx_seq_one_letter_code
_entity_poly.pdbx_strand_id
1 'polypeptide(L)'
;HTTGSGKSLTMILYVNIISQMKELENPTFVILTDRKDLDEQLGDFFEVAGFPYPKPKTAILEADSIVDLREKLAVPAGKIIFTTIQKFQTTQDEKDGMAKYPLISERRNIIIIADEAHRSQYKTMAQNLQRALPNALKIGFTGTPIEKGDKSTTYVFGDVLSAYKISDAVRDRATVEINCQSRLVQLHLQNKMIGADFDKITEDLDSDVIESLSKKWSELKTMLEDPDRLKVIAKDLVYHFKEKQKVLKGKAMLATSTKLAAARYAALISQIPGAPKCT
;
A
#
# COMPACT_ATOMS: atom_id res chain seq x y z
N HIS A 1 -3.37 -2.75 12.80
CA HIS A 1 -2.84 -4.12 13.03
C HIS A 1 -1.60 -4.35 12.18
N THR A 2 -0.54 -4.94 12.75
CA THR A 2 0.72 -5.19 12.05
C THR A 2 0.56 -6.16 10.87
N THR A 3 1.51 -6.14 9.93
CA THR A 3 1.53 -7.10 8.81
C THR A 3 1.69 -8.53 9.34
N GLY A 4 0.98 -9.48 8.74
CA GLY A 4 0.98 -10.89 9.18
C GLY A 4 0.11 -11.20 10.41
N SER A 5 -0.60 -10.22 10.97
CA SER A 5 -1.45 -10.38 12.17
C SER A 5 -2.88 -10.87 11.91
N GLY A 6 -3.19 -11.27 10.68
CA GLY A 6 -4.53 -11.78 10.33
C GLY A 6 -5.55 -10.69 9.98
N LYS A 7 -5.13 -9.51 9.50
CA LYS A 7 -6.05 -8.44 9.05
C LYS A 7 -7.14 -8.92 8.10
N SER A 8 -6.77 -9.70 7.08
CA SER A 8 -7.71 -10.24 6.10
C SER A 8 -8.78 -11.12 6.75
N LEU A 9 -8.39 -11.96 7.71
CA LEU A 9 -9.33 -12.79 8.47
C LEU A 9 -10.27 -11.91 9.32
N THR A 10 -9.73 -10.86 9.94
CA THR A 10 -10.55 -9.89 10.70
C THR A 10 -11.56 -9.19 9.81
N MET A 11 -11.19 -8.82 8.58
CA MET A 11 -12.12 -8.22 7.61
C MET A 11 -13.26 -9.19 7.26
N ILE A 12 -12.93 -10.46 6.98
CA ILE A 12 -13.91 -11.49 6.66
C ILE A 12 -14.90 -11.70 7.80
N LEU A 13 -14.38 -11.85 9.03
CA LEU A 13 -15.23 -12.01 10.22
C LEU A 13 -16.11 -10.78 10.45
N TYR A 14 -15.56 -9.59 10.26
CA TYR A 14 -16.32 -8.35 10.36
C TYR A 14 -17.45 -8.30 9.36
N VAL A 15 -17.17 -8.55 8.08
CA VAL A 15 -18.20 -8.58 7.02
C VAL A 15 -19.27 -9.62 7.33
N ASN A 16 -18.87 -10.81 7.82
CA ASN A 16 -19.79 -11.88 8.18
C ASN A 16 -20.73 -11.45 9.32
N ILE A 17 -20.21 -10.90 10.41
CA ILE A 17 -21.01 -10.46 11.56
C ILE A 17 -21.97 -9.34 11.14
N ILE A 18 -21.45 -8.32 10.47
CA ILE A 18 -22.23 -7.14 10.06
C ILE A 18 -23.32 -7.49 9.03
N SER A 19 -23.05 -8.44 8.13
CA SER A 19 -24.04 -8.88 7.13
C SER A 19 -25.27 -9.53 7.74
N GLN A 20 -25.17 -10.01 8.99
CA GLN A 20 -26.28 -10.65 9.72
C GLN A 20 -27.10 -9.67 10.56
N MET A 21 -26.65 -8.42 10.69
CA MET A 21 -27.35 -7.39 11.45
C MET A 21 -28.59 -6.90 10.68
N LYS A 22 -29.76 -7.17 11.22
CA LYS A 22 -31.04 -6.80 10.59
C LYS A 22 -31.24 -5.29 10.48
N GLU A 23 -30.68 -4.53 11.41
CA GLU A 23 -30.73 -3.08 11.48
C GLU A 23 -30.04 -2.41 10.28
N LEU A 24 -29.16 -3.11 9.60
CA LEU A 24 -28.43 -2.61 8.43
C LEU A 24 -29.10 -2.98 7.10
N GLU A 25 -30.27 -3.65 7.15
CA GLU A 25 -31.09 -3.92 5.97
C GLU A 25 -30.30 -4.48 4.77
N ASN A 26 -29.55 -5.55 5.01
CA ASN A 26 -28.72 -6.20 3.99
C ASN A 26 -27.64 -5.28 3.38
N PRO A 27 -26.59 -4.92 4.12
CA PRO A 27 -25.60 -3.92 3.71
C PRO A 27 -24.79 -4.34 2.47
N THR A 28 -24.34 -3.33 1.72
CA THR A 28 -23.37 -3.49 0.64
C THR A 28 -21.98 -3.20 1.20
N PHE A 29 -21.04 -4.11 1.00
CA PHE A 29 -19.63 -3.90 1.36
C PHE A 29 -18.82 -3.52 0.13
N VAL A 30 -17.99 -2.50 0.26
CA VAL A 30 -17.04 -2.07 -0.75
C VAL A 30 -15.64 -2.29 -0.20
N ILE A 31 -14.96 -3.31 -0.69
CA ILE A 31 -13.60 -3.65 -0.26
C ILE A 31 -12.62 -2.93 -1.16
N LEU A 32 -11.90 -1.97 -0.58
CA LEU A 32 -10.88 -1.20 -1.29
C LEU A 32 -9.50 -1.81 -1.03
N THR A 33 -8.87 -2.27 -2.09
CA THR A 33 -7.48 -2.75 -2.04
C THR A 33 -6.56 -1.81 -2.83
N ASP A 34 -5.28 -1.94 -2.62
CA ASP A 34 -4.27 -1.14 -3.34
C ASP A 34 -3.85 -1.77 -4.66
N ARG A 35 -3.95 -3.09 -4.79
CA ARG A 35 -3.48 -3.87 -5.94
C ARG A 35 -4.49 -4.93 -6.34
N LYS A 36 -4.59 -5.17 -7.63
CA LYS A 36 -5.44 -6.22 -8.19
C LYS A 36 -5.10 -7.63 -7.67
N ASP A 37 -3.81 -7.93 -7.51
CA ASP A 37 -3.35 -9.24 -7.00
C ASP A 37 -3.86 -9.53 -5.56
N LEU A 38 -4.13 -8.47 -4.79
CA LEU A 38 -4.72 -8.59 -3.45
C LEU A 38 -6.23 -8.75 -3.50
N ASP A 39 -6.89 -8.24 -4.54
CA ASP A 39 -8.33 -8.45 -4.78
C ASP A 39 -8.62 -9.94 -4.98
N GLU A 40 -7.83 -10.61 -5.85
CA GLU A 40 -7.98 -12.04 -6.11
C GLU A 40 -7.75 -12.87 -4.83
N GLN A 41 -6.67 -12.61 -4.10
CA GLN A 41 -6.37 -13.32 -2.85
C GLN A 41 -7.44 -13.13 -1.78
N LEU A 42 -7.92 -11.90 -1.59
CA LEU A 42 -9.00 -11.62 -0.65
C LEU A 42 -10.33 -12.25 -1.10
N GLY A 43 -10.63 -12.18 -2.41
CA GLY A 43 -11.79 -12.84 -3.01
C GLY A 43 -11.81 -14.33 -2.72
N ASP A 44 -10.69 -15.03 -2.98
CA ASP A 44 -10.50 -16.44 -2.69
C ASP A 44 -10.68 -16.75 -1.19
N PHE A 45 -10.15 -15.90 -0.31
CA PHE A 45 -10.32 -16.05 1.13
C PHE A 45 -11.79 -15.91 1.56
N PHE A 46 -12.53 -15.00 0.96
CA PHE A 46 -13.97 -14.84 1.21
C PHE A 46 -14.77 -16.05 0.70
N GLU A 47 -14.37 -16.67 -0.41
CA GLU A 47 -14.99 -17.87 -0.92
C GLU A 47 -14.69 -19.09 -0.04
N VAL A 48 -13.42 -19.29 0.36
CA VAL A 48 -12.95 -20.41 1.16
C VAL A 48 -13.44 -20.34 2.61
N ALA A 49 -13.58 -19.15 3.16
CA ALA A 49 -14.05 -18.95 4.54
C ALA A 49 -15.50 -19.40 4.76
N GLY A 50 -16.13 -19.94 3.70
CA GLY A 50 -17.46 -20.52 3.79
C GLY A 50 -18.41 -19.53 4.43
N PHE A 51 -18.67 -18.44 3.78
CA PHE A 51 -19.65 -17.48 4.25
C PHE A 51 -20.90 -18.24 4.67
N PRO A 52 -21.35 -18.20 5.93
CA PRO A 52 -22.47 -18.99 6.41
C PRO A 52 -23.80 -18.55 5.79
N TYR A 53 -23.75 -17.57 4.91
CA TYR A 53 -24.86 -17.22 4.07
C TYR A 53 -24.70 -17.95 2.73
N PRO A 54 -25.70 -18.72 2.31
CA PRO A 54 -25.77 -19.21 0.94
C PRO A 54 -26.09 -18.02 0.03
N LYS A 55 -25.25 -16.97 0.03
CA LYS A 55 -25.31 -15.98 -1.03
C LYS A 55 -24.73 -16.66 -2.27
N PRO A 56 -25.49 -16.66 -3.38
CA PRO A 56 -24.95 -17.19 -4.63
C PRO A 56 -23.63 -16.47 -4.98
N LYS A 57 -22.74 -17.12 -5.71
CA LYS A 57 -21.47 -16.52 -6.22
C LYS A 57 -21.64 -15.10 -6.80
N THR A 58 -22.85 -14.79 -7.26
CA THR A 58 -23.27 -13.46 -7.73
C THR A 58 -23.28 -12.35 -6.67
N ALA A 59 -23.08 -12.67 -5.39
CA ALA A 59 -22.99 -11.65 -4.32
C ALA A 59 -21.62 -10.98 -4.24
N ILE A 60 -20.56 -11.67 -4.70
CA ILE A 60 -19.19 -11.15 -4.76
C ILE A 60 -18.97 -10.63 -6.18
N LEU A 61 -18.65 -9.36 -6.31
CA LEU A 61 -18.45 -8.67 -7.58
C LEU A 61 -17.07 -8.00 -7.57
N GLU A 62 -16.32 -8.21 -8.62
CA GLU A 62 -15.14 -7.41 -8.89
C GLU A 62 -15.50 -6.28 -9.87
N ALA A 63 -15.05 -5.07 -9.58
CA ALA A 63 -15.27 -3.95 -10.49
C ALA A 63 -14.09 -3.81 -11.45
N ASP A 64 -14.32 -3.93 -12.76
CA ASP A 64 -13.27 -3.92 -13.78
C ASP A 64 -12.89 -2.51 -14.25
N SER A 65 -13.84 -1.59 -14.25
CA SER A 65 -13.67 -0.22 -14.71
C SER A 65 -14.34 0.81 -13.81
N ILE A 66 -14.12 2.10 -14.08
CA ILE A 66 -14.79 3.21 -13.39
C ILE A 66 -16.31 3.16 -13.62
N VAL A 67 -16.75 2.89 -14.84
CA VAL A 67 -18.16 2.81 -15.21
C VAL A 67 -18.81 1.61 -14.55
N ASP A 68 -18.18 0.45 -14.65
CA ASP A 68 -18.65 -0.80 -14.03
C ASP A 68 -18.79 -0.69 -12.50
N LEU A 69 -17.82 -0.02 -11.84
CA LEU A 69 -17.93 0.27 -10.41
C LEU A 69 -19.17 1.09 -10.08
N ARG A 70 -19.45 2.14 -10.86
CA ARG A 70 -20.60 3.01 -10.65
C ARG A 70 -21.92 2.25 -10.82
N GLU A 71 -22.00 1.41 -11.84
CA GLU A 71 -23.18 0.55 -12.08
C GLU A 71 -23.40 -0.42 -10.92
N LYS A 72 -22.34 -1.09 -10.46
CA LYS A 72 -22.40 -2.02 -9.34
C LYS A 72 -22.79 -1.36 -8.01
N LEU A 73 -22.35 -0.13 -7.78
CA LEU A 73 -22.70 0.66 -6.59
C LEU A 73 -24.13 1.21 -6.63
N ALA A 74 -24.68 1.46 -7.81
CA ALA A 74 -26.05 1.94 -7.99
C ALA A 74 -27.11 0.86 -7.72
N VAL A 75 -26.74 -0.42 -7.75
CA VAL A 75 -27.66 -1.56 -7.58
C VAL A 75 -28.12 -1.69 -6.11
N PRO A 76 -29.33 -2.23 -5.86
CA PRO A 76 -29.84 -2.49 -4.51
C PRO A 76 -28.93 -3.35 -3.64
N ALA A 77 -29.10 -3.20 -2.34
CA ALA A 77 -28.30 -3.74 -1.23
C ALA A 77 -27.86 -5.22 -1.32
N GLY A 78 -26.89 -5.60 -0.51
CA GLY A 78 -26.50 -6.99 -0.26
C GLY A 78 -25.40 -7.57 -1.11
N LYS A 79 -24.46 -6.75 -1.59
CA LYS A 79 -23.32 -7.19 -2.39
C LYS A 79 -21.99 -6.93 -1.69
N ILE A 80 -20.98 -7.73 -2.02
CA ILE A 80 -19.58 -7.47 -1.68
C ILE A 80 -18.90 -7.09 -3.00
N ILE A 81 -18.40 -5.86 -3.07
CA ILE A 81 -17.78 -5.30 -4.27
C ILE A 81 -16.30 -5.08 -3.99
N PHE A 82 -15.45 -5.82 -4.69
CA PHE A 82 -14.00 -5.61 -4.67
C PHE A 82 -13.62 -4.56 -5.71
N THR A 83 -12.80 -3.61 -5.30
CA THR A 83 -12.34 -2.55 -6.18
C THR A 83 -11.07 -1.90 -5.66
N THR A 84 -10.38 -1.17 -6.52
CA THR A 84 -9.24 -0.35 -6.14
C THR A 84 -9.64 1.11 -6.02
N ILE A 85 -8.93 1.87 -5.16
CA ILE A 85 -9.23 3.30 -4.96
C ILE A 85 -9.07 4.11 -6.25
N GLN A 86 -8.24 3.65 -7.19
CA GLN A 86 -8.01 4.28 -8.49
C GLN A 86 -9.27 4.36 -9.34
N LYS A 87 -10.25 3.48 -9.11
CA LYS A 87 -11.53 3.49 -9.83
C LYS A 87 -12.48 4.59 -9.36
N PHE A 88 -12.15 5.31 -8.29
CA PHE A 88 -12.86 6.54 -7.88
C PHE A 88 -12.26 7.81 -8.54
N GLN A 89 -11.74 7.68 -9.75
CA GLN A 89 -11.33 8.81 -10.58
C GLN A 89 -12.45 9.21 -11.53
N THR A 90 -12.39 10.47 -12.01
CA THR A 90 -13.20 10.93 -13.13
C THR A 90 -12.73 10.26 -14.42
N THR A 91 -13.66 9.98 -15.33
CA THR A 91 -13.34 9.53 -16.69
C THR A 91 -12.62 10.64 -17.46
N GLN A 92 -12.04 10.33 -18.64
CA GLN A 92 -11.35 11.35 -19.42
C GLN A 92 -12.33 12.42 -19.89
N ASP A 93 -13.49 12.04 -20.39
CA ASP A 93 -14.54 12.97 -20.83
C ASP A 93 -15.02 13.91 -19.70
N GLU A 94 -15.12 13.38 -18.48
CA GLU A 94 -15.48 14.18 -17.31
C GLU A 94 -14.35 15.17 -16.94
N LYS A 95 -13.08 14.80 -17.08
CA LYS A 95 -11.94 15.69 -16.86
C LYS A 95 -11.92 16.81 -17.88
N ASP A 96 -12.15 16.49 -19.14
CA ASP A 96 -12.17 17.45 -20.23
C ASP A 96 -13.37 18.42 -20.09
N GLY A 97 -14.52 17.93 -19.57
CA GLY A 97 -15.66 18.75 -19.22
C GLY A 97 -15.60 19.43 -17.84
N MET A 98 -14.49 19.33 -17.09
CA MET A 98 -14.35 19.83 -15.70
C MET A 98 -15.45 19.36 -14.74
N ALA A 99 -16.04 18.21 -15.01
CA ALA A 99 -17.10 17.65 -14.20
C ALA A 99 -16.58 17.12 -12.86
N LYS A 100 -17.35 17.35 -11.80
CA LYS A 100 -17.06 16.74 -10.50
C LYS A 100 -17.47 15.27 -10.53
N TYR A 101 -16.82 14.44 -9.71
CA TYR A 101 -17.22 13.05 -9.54
C TYR A 101 -18.69 12.95 -9.13
N PRO A 102 -19.51 12.09 -9.79
CA PRO A 102 -20.94 12.04 -9.57
C PRO A 102 -21.31 11.44 -8.20
N LEU A 103 -22.48 11.85 -7.69
CA LEU A 103 -23.16 11.13 -6.62
C LEU A 103 -23.69 9.81 -7.19
N ILE A 104 -23.38 8.70 -6.52
CA ILE A 104 -23.81 7.37 -6.97
C ILE A 104 -24.93 6.85 -6.08
N SER A 105 -24.79 6.99 -4.75
CA SER A 105 -25.80 6.50 -3.81
C SER A 105 -25.78 7.26 -2.50
N GLU A 106 -26.97 7.59 -1.99
CA GLU A 106 -27.18 8.20 -0.68
C GLU A 106 -27.51 7.16 0.41
N ARG A 107 -27.44 5.88 0.10
CA ARG A 107 -27.75 4.80 1.05
C ARG A 107 -26.81 4.85 2.25
N ARG A 108 -27.35 4.60 3.43
CA ARG A 108 -26.61 4.54 4.71
C ARG A 108 -26.08 3.14 5.03
N ASN A 109 -26.56 2.13 4.33
CA ASN A 109 -26.14 0.75 4.50
C ASN A 109 -25.05 0.31 3.50
N ILE A 110 -24.18 1.24 3.13
CA ILE A 110 -22.93 0.96 2.40
C ILE A 110 -21.78 1.06 3.39
N ILE A 111 -20.94 0.03 3.43
CA ILE A 111 -19.79 -0.05 4.32
C ILE A 111 -18.54 -0.20 3.46
N ILE A 112 -17.66 0.77 3.57
CA ILE A 112 -16.38 0.80 2.85
C ILE A 112 -15.30 0.27 3.79
N ILE A 113 -14.61 -0.78 3.36
CA ILE A 113 -13.49 -1.38 4.06
C ILE A 113 -12.24 -1.15 3.21
N ALA A 114 -11.31 -0.36 3.71
CA ALA A 114 -10.06 -0.05 3.01
C ALA A 114 -8.90 -0.82 3.62
N ASP A 115 -8.25 -1.66 2.83
CA ASP A 115 -6.95 -2.24 3.19
C ASP A 115 -5.83 -1.26 2.86
N GLU A 116 -4.75 -1.30 3.65
CA GLU A 116 -3.61 -0.37 3.54
C GLU A 116 -4.03 1.10 3.47
N ALA A 117 -4.93 1.51 4.37
CA ALA A 117 -5.60 2.81 4.43
C ALA A 117 -4.66 4.04 4.54
N HIS A 118 -3.34 3.82 4.67
CA HIS A 118 -2.34 4.87 4.88
C HIS A 118 -1.78 5.49 3.59
N ARG A 119 -2.11 4.98 2.40
CA ARG A 119 -1.44 5.41 1.17
C ARG A 119 -1.87 6.79 0.69
N SER A 120 -0.88 7.60 0.32
CA SER A 120 -0.99 9.04 0.02
C SER A 120 -1.82 9.43 -1.22
N GLN A 121 -2.16 8.47 -2.09
CA GLN A 121 -2.99 8.73 -3.28
C GLN A 121 -4.47 8.98 -2.95
N TYR A 122 -4.84 8.88 -1.69
CA TYR A 122 -6.21 8.93 -1.22
C TYR A 122 -6.85 10.32 -1.23
N LYS A 123 -6.11 11.45 -1.31
CA LYS A 123 -6.73 12.77 -1.08
C LYS A 123 -7.85 13.10 -2.08
N THR A 124 -7.54 13.12 -3.38
CA THR A 124 -8.56 13.40 -4.41
C THR A 124 -9.57 12.26 -4.55
N MET A 125 -9.09 11.02 -4.48
CA MET A 125 -9.94 9.83 -4.59
C MET A 125 -10.83 9.67 -3.37
N ALA A 126 -10.35 9.98 -2.15
CA ALA A 126 -11.15 10.00 -0.94
C ALA A 126 -12.26 11.08 -1.00
N GLN A 127 -11.98 12.24 -1.60
CA GLN A 127 -12.99 13.27 -1.86
C GLN A 127 -14.03 12.78 -2.86
N ASN A 128 -13.62 12.09 -3.92
CA ASN A 128 -14.52 11.51 -4.90
C ASN A 128 -15.36 10.39 -4.28
N LEU A 129 -14.77 9.52 -3.47
CA LEU A 129 -15.48 8.51 -2.70
C LEU A 129 -16.51 9.13 -1.76
N GLN A 130 -16.16 10.21 -1.05
CA GLN A 130 -17.09 10.93 -0.19
C GLN A 130 -18.25 11.57 -0.95
N ARG A 131 -18.00 12.08 -2.17
CA ARG A 131 -19.04 12.62 -3.05
C ARG A 131 -19.92 11.54 -3.60
N ALA A 132 -19.32 10.42 -4.01
CA ALA A 132 -20.05 9.27 -4.57
C ALA A 132 -20.99 8.62 -3.56
N LEU A 133 -20.53 8.49 -2.31
CA LEU A 133 -21.17 7.73 -1.24
C LEU A 133 -21.12 8.54 0.08
N PRO A 134 -21.85 9.67 0.17
CA PRO A 134 -21.73 10.60 1.29
C PRO A 134 -22.09 10.01 2.66
N ASN A 135 -23.01 9.05 2.69
CA ASN A 135 -23.54 8.44 3.90
C ASN A 135 -22.92 7.06 4.22
N ALA A 136 -21.95 6.60 3.42
CA ALA A 136 -21.29 5.31 3.65
C ALA A 136 -20.42 5.33 4.91
N LEU A 137 -20.51 4.26 5.69
CA LEU A 137 -19.57 4.01 6.80
C LEU A 137 -18.21 3.63 6.24
N LYS A 138 -17.13 4.08 6.90
CA LYS A 138 -15.75 3.81 6.45
C LYS A 138 -14.95 3.18 7.56
N ILE A 139 -14.26 2.09 7.25
CA ILE A 139 -13.33 1.40 8.15
C ILE A 139 -12.02 1.20 7.40
N GLY A 140 -10.92 1.63 8.01
CA GLY A 140 -9.57 1.47 7.48
C GLY A 140 -8.79 0.40 8.24
N PHE A 141 -8.17 -0.53 7.52
CA PHE A 141 -7.20 -1.47 8.04
C PHE A 141 -5.82 -1.06 7.56
N THR A 142 -4.86 -0.95 8.46
CA THR A 142 -3.47 -0.62 8.11
C THR A 142 -2.49 -1.15 9.15
N GLY A 143 -1.29 -1.53 8.69
CA GLY A 143 -0.16 -1.84 9.57
C GLY A 143 0.65 -0.61 9.96
N THR A 144 0.50 0.50 9.23
CA THR A 144 1.31 1.72 9.36
C THR A 144 0.44 2.97 9.22
N PRO A 145 -0.36 3.32 10.26
CA PRO A 145 -1.19 4.52 10.21
C PRO A 145 -0.34 5.79 10.07
N ILE A 146 -0.83 6.76 9.32
CA ILE A 146 -0.23 8.09 9.22
C ILE A 146 -0.83 8.96 10.31
N GLU A 147 0.02 9.49 11.20
CA GLU A 147 -0.41 10.27 12.36
C GLU A 147 -0.42 11.79 12.15
N LYS A 148 0.22 12.32 11.09
CA LYS A 148 0.45 13.76 10.93
C LYS A 148 -0.25 14.39 9.71
N GLY A 149 -0.88 15.56 9.97
CA GLY A 149 -1.42 16.48 8.97
C GLY A 149 -2.70 16.03 8.29
N ASP A 150 -3.10 16.74 7.23
CA ASP A 150 -4.30 16.50 6.40
C ASP A 150 -4.34 15.12 5.73
N LYS A 151 -3.26 14.34 5.83
CA LYS A 151 -3.13 12.97 5.33
C LYS A 151 -3.31 11.93 6.43
N SER A 152 -3.70 12.35 7.62
CA SER A 152 -3.91 11.43 8.74
C SER A 152 -4.96 10.39 8.40
N THR A 153 -4.66 9.14 8.73
CA THR A 153 -5.60 8.03 8.57
C THR A 153 -6.88 8.26 9.37
N THR A 154 -6.76 8.88 10.55
CA THR A 154 -7.90 9.22 11.42
C THR A 154 -8.80 10.30 10.83
N TYR A 155 -8.26 11.21 10.02
CA TYR A 155 -9.08 12.22 9.33
C TYR A 155 -10.06 11.59 8.31
N VAL A 156 -9.67 10.50 7.68
CA VAL A 156 -10.49 9.84 6.64
C VAL A 156 -11.41 8.78 7.23
N PHE A 157 -10.94 8.01 8.21
CA PHE A 157 -11.61 6.81 8.72
C PHE A 157 -12.13 6.95 10.14
N GLY A 158 -11.87 8.08 10.82
CA GLY A 158 -12.23 8.27 12.22
C GLY A 158 -11.19 7.70 13.20
N ASP A 159 -11.59 7.60 14.47
CA ASP A 159 -10.72 7.17 15.55
C ASP A 159 -10.27 5.71 15.44
N VAL A 160 -9.13 5.41 16.06
CA VAL A 160 -8.59 4.06 16.12
C VAL A 160 -9.47 3.18 17.01
N LEU A 161 -10.14 2.21 16.39
CA LEU A 161 -11.02 1.28 17.08
C LEU A 161 -10.25 0.15 17.78
N SER A 162 -9.16 -0.32 17.17
CA SER A 162 -8.33 -1.40 17.68
C SER A 162 -6.91 -1.26 17.18
N ALA A 163 -5.93 -1.52 18.06
CA ALA A 163 -4.52 -1.54 17.71
C ALA A 163 -3.90 -2.87 18.15
N TYR A 164 -3.26 -3.56 17.21
CA TYR A 164 -2.44 -4.74 17.47
C TYR A 164 -1.05 -4.47 16.91
N LYS A 165 -0.14 -4.12 17.80
CA LYS A 165 1.22 -3.66 17.48
C LYS A 165 2.16 -4.82 17.18
N ILE A 166 3.32 -4.53 16.57
CA ILE A 166 4.37 -5.55 16.35
C ILE A 166 4.79 -6.22 17.65
N SER A 167 4.92 -5.45 18.73
CA SER A 167 5.25 -5.98 20.06
C SER A 167 4.24 -7.01 20.58
N ASP A 168 2.94 -6.76 20.32
CA ASP A 168 1.88 -7.67 20.72
C ASP A 168 1.92 -8.95 19.87
N ALA A 169 2.10 -8.79 18.55
CA ALA A 169 2.20 -9.91 17.63
C ALA A 169 3.41 -10.82 17.90
N VAL A 170 4.54 -10.23 18.29
CA VAL A 170 5.74 -10.99 18.70
C VAL A 170 5.48 -11.73 20.02
N ARG A 171 4.93 -11.04 21.02
CA ARG A 171 4.58 -11.66 22.33
C ARG A 171 3.62 -12.84 22.14
N ASP A 172 2.63 -12.68 21.29
CA ASP A 172 1.61 -13.71 20.99
C ASP A 172 2.10 -14.76 19.98
N ARG A 173 3.35 -14.66 19.53
CA ARG A 173 3.98 -15.55 18.53
C ARG A 173 3.26 -15.60 17.16
N ALA A 174 2.49 -14.57 16.86
CA ALA A 174 1.84 -14.41 15.54
C ALA A 174 2.83 -13.92 14.47
N THR A 175 3.89 -13.22 14.89
CA THR A 175 5.00 -12.81 14.03
C THR A 175 6.34 -13.02 14.74
N VAL A 176 7.44 -12.91 13.99
CA VAL A 176 8.80 -12.96 14.54
C VAL A 176 9.33 -11.56 14.79
N GLU A 177 10.30 -11.47 15.70
CA GLU A 177 11.00 -10.22 15.99
C GLU A 177 11.76 -9.72 14.76
N ILE A 178 11.69 -8.39 14.53
CA ILE A 178 12.40 -7.73 13.45
C ILE A 178 13.69 -7.13 14.01
N ASN A 179 14.82 -7.67 13.60
CA ASN A 179 16.13 -7.13 13.94
C ASN A 179 16.64 -6.23 12.83
N CYS A 180 16.69 -4.91 13.09
CA CYS A 180 17.22 -3.92 12.15
C CYS A 180 18.73 -3.74 12.35
N GLN A 181 19.51 -3.92 11.30
CA GLN A 181 20.94 -3.63 11.27
C GLN A 181 21.22 -2.58 10.21
N SER A 182 21.62 -1.39 10.65
CA SER A 182 22.06 -0.32 9.74
C SER A 182 23.48 -0.59 9.28
N ARG A 183 23.72 -0.52 7.98
CA ARG A 183 25.04 -0.66 7.35
C ARG A 183 25.28 0.54 6.44
N LEU A 184 26.24 1.38 6.83
CA LEU A 184 26.60 2.58 6.09
C LEU A 184 27.73 2.24 5.10
N VAL A 185 27.48 2.51 3.82
CA VAL A 185 28.56 2.55 2.82
C VAL A 185 29.10 3.98 2.80
N GLN A 186 30.39 4.15 3.08
CA GLN A 186 31.02 5.45 2.95
C GLN A 186 30.96 5.89 1.47
N LEU A 187 30.23 6.96 1.24
CA LEU A 187 30.22 7.63 -0.06
C LEU A 187 31.48 8.48 -0.15
N HIS A 188 32.48 8.03 -0.87
CA HIS A 188 33.55 8.90 -1.33
C HIS A 188 33.00 9.72 -2.50
N LEU A 189 32.39 10.85 -2.17
CA LEU A 189 32.05 11.86 -3.17
C LEU A 189 33.34 12.43 -3.71
N GLN A 190 33.70 12.10 -4.95
CA GLN A 190 34.77 12.77 -5.66
C GLN A 190 34.47 14.25 -5.92
N ASN A 191 33.23 14.68 -5.69
CA ASN A 191 32.77 16.04 -5.90
C ASN A 191 32.35 16.70 -4.57
N LYS A 192 33.25 17.50 -3.98
CA LYS A 192 33.04 18.25 -2.73
C LYS A 192 31.98 19.36 -2.82
N MET A 193 31.40 19.62 -3.99
CA MET A 193 30.47 20.70 -4.21
C MET A 193 29.00 20.36 -3.83
N ILE A 194 28.64 19.09 -3.74
CA ILE A 194 27.25 18.67 -3.47
C ILE A 194 26.81 19.00 -2.03
N GLY A 195 27.74 18.98 -1.06
CA GLY A 195 27.43 19.33 0.33
C GLY A 195 27.15 20.83 0.55
N ALA A 196 27.84 21.70 -0.17
CA ALA A 196 27.69 23.14 -0.02
C ALA A 196 26.41 23.69 -0.69
N ASP A 197 25.91 22.99 -1.69
CA ASP A 197 24.65 23.34 -2.36
C ASP A 197 23.42 22.86 -1.58
N PHE A 198 23.54 21.80 -0.80
CA PHE A 198 22.44 21.27 0.02
C PHE A 198 22.02 22.27 1.10
N ASP A 199 22.96 22.94 1.76
CA ASP A 199 22.68 23.91 2.82
C ASP A 199 22.06 25.23 2.28
N LYS A 200 22.36 25.58 1.01
CA LYS A 200 21.80 26.77 0.37
C LYS A 200 20.35 26.62 -0.12
N ILE A 201 19.87 25.42 -0.25
CA ILE A 201 18.56 25.13 -0.89
C ILE A 201 17.44 24.96 0.14
N THR A 202 17.79 24.82 1.40
CA THR A 202 16.80 24.72 2.47
C THR A 202 16.29 26.08 2.99
N GLU A 203 16.83 27.19 2.51
CA GLU A 203 16.50 28.52 3.04
C GLU A 203 15.32 29.24 2.37
N ASP A 204 14.95 28.96 1.12
CA ASP A 204 13.84 29.66 0.44
C ASP A 204 12.97 28.72 -0.41
N LEU A 205 11.76 28.41 0.07
CA LEU A 205 10.80 27.52 -0.58
C LEU A 205 9.73 28.29 -1.35
N ASP A 206 9.95 28.51 -2.66
CA ASP A 206 8.92 28.95 -3.61
C ASP A 206 8.76 27.95 -4.77
N SER A 207 7.75 28.12 -5.63
CA SER A 207 7.30 27.13 -6.64
C SER A 207 8.38 26.59 -7.61
N ASP A 208 9.49 27.31 -7.80
CA ASP A 208 10.68 26.88 -8.54
C ASP A 208 11.44 25.73 -7.83
N VAL A 209 11.12 25.50 -6.58
CA VAL A 209 11.68 24.43 -5.73
C VAL A 209 11.29 23.03 -6.23
N ILE A 210 10.13 22.86 -6.83
CA ILE A 210 9.69 21.57 -7.35
C ILE A 210 10.56 21.12 -8.52
N GLU A 211 10.96 22.02 -9.38
CA GLU A 211 11.83 21.72 -10.53
C GLU A 211 13.27 21.46 -10.07
N SER A 212 13.77 22.22 -9.09
CA SER A 212 15.09 21.99 -8.50
C SER A 212 15.17 20.71 -7.66
N LEU A 213 14.09 20.35 -6.95
CA LEU A 213 13.97 19.07 -6.24
C LEU A 213 13.93 17.90 -7.21
N SER A 214 13.25 18.01 -8.33
CA SER A 214 13.23 17.01 -9.39
C SER A 214 14.63 16.77 -9.97
N LYS A 215 15.38 17.84 -10.22
CA LYS A 215 16.75 17.78 -10.71
C LYS A 215 17.70 17.15 -9.67
N LYS A 216 17.56 17.51 -8.40
CA LYS A 216 18.34 16.92 -7.29
C LYS A 216 17.97 15.47 -7.00
N TRP A 217 16.72 15.10 -7.16
CA TRP A 217 16.31 13.70 -7.08
C TRP A 217 16.99 12.87 -8.18
N SER A 218 17.21 13.43 -9.36
CA SER A 218 17.98 12.77 -10.42
C SER A 218 19.47 12.64 -10.07
N GLU A 219 20.06 13.63 -9.40
CA GLU A 219 21.43 13.57 -8.90
C GLU A 219 21.59 12.54 -7.78
N LEU A 220 20.68 12.53 -6.82
CA LEU A 220 20.65 11.51 -5.75
C LEU A 220 20.50 10.09 -6.34
N LYS A 221 19.65 9.92 -7.33
CA LYS A 221 19.48 8.65 -8.04
C LYS A 221 20.77 8.21 -8.72
N THR A 222 21.47 9.13 -9.38
CA THR A 222 22.77 8.87 -10.02
C THR A 222 23.83 8.42 -8.99
N MET A 223 23.86 9.06 -7.83
CA MET A 223 24.74 8.67 -6.72
C MET A 223 24.40 7.30 -6.14
N LEU A 224 23.09 7.00 -5.99
CA LEU A 224 22.63 5.70 -5.48
C LEU A 224 22.94 4.56 -6.46
N GLU A 225 23.00 4.84 -7.76
CA GLU A 225 23.25 3.87 -8.83
C GLU A 225 24.68 3.89 -9.36
N ASP A 226 25.60 4.56 -8.68
CA ASP A 226 27.02 4.57 -9.02
C ASP A 226 27.60 3.13 -9.08
N PRO A 227 28.26 2.74 -10.17
CA PRO A 227 28.70 1.37 -10.38
C PRO A 227 29.67 0.85 -9.32
N ASP A 228 30.58 1.69 -8.81
CA ASP A 228 31.55 1.27 -7.82
C ASP A 228 30.90 1.12 -6.45
N ARG A 229 29.98 2.01 -6.11
CA ARG A 229 29.11 1.88 -4.94
C ARG A 229 28.29 0.59 -4.98
N LEU A 230 27.65 0.28 -6.11
CA LEU A 230 26.87 -0.95 -6.27
C LEU A 230 27.73 -2.20 -6.10
N LYS A 231 28.98 -2.20 -6.61
CA LYS A 231 29.95 -3.31 -6.43
C LYS A 231 30.31 -3.55 -4.96
N VAL A 232 30.57 -2.47 -4.21
CA VAL A 232 30.89 -2.55 -2.79
C VAL A 232 29.71 -3.11 -2.01
N ILE A 233 28.50 -2.59 -2.26
CA ILE A 233 27.28 -3.06 -1.60
C ILE A 233 26.97 -4.51 -1.96
N ALA A 234 27.12 -4.92 -3.23
CA ALA A 234 26.88 -6.29 -3.66
C ALA A 234 27.79 -7.29 -2.94
N LYS A 235 29.10 -6.95 -2.79
CA LYS A 235 30.05 -7.79 -2.03
C LYS A 235 29.66 -7.90 -0.57
N ASP A 236 29.32 -6.79 0.08
CA ASP A 236 28.90 -6.77 1.47
C ASP A 236 27.60 -7.55 1.69
N LEU A 237 26.62 -7.41 0.81
CA LEU A 237 25.37 -8.18 0.85
C LEU A 237 25.62 -9.69 0.76
N VAL A 238 26.46 -10.13 -0.18
CA VAL A 238 26.77 -11.56 -0.33
C VAL A 238 27.51 -12.08 0.89
N TYR A 239 28.48 -11.31 1.42
CA TYR A 239 29.20 -11.68 2.64
C TYR A 239 28.21 -11.81 3.81
N HIS A 240 27.39 -10.80 4.04
CA HIS A 240 26.42 -10.79 5.13
C HIS A 240 25.41 -11.95 5.00
N PHE A 241 24.91 -12.20 3.80
CA PHE A 241 23.99 -13.32 3.54
C PHE A 241 24.65 -14.67 3.89
N LYS A 242 25.91 -14.88 3.45
CA LYS A 242 26.66 -16.12 3.79
C LYS A 242 26.84 -16.30 5.29
N GLU A 243 27.17 -15.23 6.03
CA GLU A 243 27.30 -15.31 7.48
C GLU A 243 25.96 -15.65 8.15
N LYS A 244 24.85 -15.03 7.70
CA LYS A 244 23.51 -15.36 8.21
C LYS A 244 23.10 -16.79 7.91
N GLN A 245 23.45 -17.33 6.74
CA GLN A 245 23.12 -18.71 6.35
C GLN A 245 23.82 -19.77 7.23
N LYS A 246 24.90 -19.43 7.93
CA LYS A 246 25.54 -20.34 8.89
C LYS A 246 24.65 -20.60 10.11
N VAL A 247 23.85 -19.62 10.49
CA VAL A 247 23.00 -19.67 11.68
C VAL A 247 21.54 -19.98 11.31
N LEU A 248 21.03 -19.35 10.27
CA LEU A 248 19.62 -19.47 9.85
C LEU A 248 19.53 -19.68 8.35
N LYS A 249 19.05 -20.84 7.93
CA LYS A 249 18.79 -21.12 6.51
C LYS A 249 17.52 -20.38 6.07
N GLY A 250 17.64 -19.56 5.03
CA GLY A 250 16.51 -18.78 4.52
C GLY A 250 16.81 -18.13 3.17
N LYS A 251 15.84 -17.40 2.66
CA LYS A 251 15.95 -16.57 1.46
C LYS A 251 16.21 -15.12 1.87
N ALA A 252 16.82 -14.34 0.97
CA ALA A 252 16.96 -12.90 1.11
C ALA A 252 16.16 -12.19 0.00
N MET A 253 15.64 -11.02 0.32
CA MET A 253 15.01 -10.11 -0.64
C MET A 253 15.76 -8.79 -0.63
N LEU A 254 16.21 -8.33 -1.81
CA LEU A 254 16.85 -7.04 -1.99
C LEU A 254 15.87 -6.06 -2.63
N ALA A 255 15.47 -5.05 -1.86
CA ALA A 255 14.71 -3.91 -2.38
C ALA A 255 15.68 -2.80 -2.82
N THR A 256 15.50 -2.27 -4.02
CA THR A 256 16.38 -1.28 -4.64
C THR A 256 15.62 -0.01 -5.01
N SER A 257 16.36 1.09 -5.28
CA SER A 257 15.78 2.38 -5.69
C SER A 257 15.02 2.31 -7.01
N THR A 258 15.49 1.48 -7.96
CA THR A 258 14.88 1.33 -9.29
C THR A 258 14.97 -0.10 -9.80
N LYS A 259 14.14 -0.43 -10.80
CA LYS A 259 14.22 -1.73 -11.52
C LYS A 259 15.59 -1.94 -12.17
N LEU A 260 16.21 -0.87 -12.70
CA LEU A 260 17.54 -0.92 -13.29
C LEU A 260 18.60 -1.26 -12.24
N ALA A 261 18.54 -0.65 -11.06
CA ALA A 261 19.42 -0.98 -9.95
C ALA A 261 19.27 -2.45 -9.53
N ALA A 262 18.04 -3.00 -9.50
CA ALA A 262 17.82 -4.42 -9.21
C ALA A 262 18.52 -5.33 -10.23
N ALA A 263 18.39 -5.04 -11.53
CA ALA A 263 19.06 -5.79 -12.59
C ALA A 263 20.60 -5.71 -12.48
N ARG A 264 21.13 -4.52 -12.17
CA ARG A 264 22.59 -4.33 -11.94
C ARG A 264 23.09 -5.11 -10.74
N TYR A 265 22.35 -5.10 -9.62
CA TYR A 265 22.70 -5.91 -8.45
C TYR A 265 22.67 -7.41 -8.77
N ALA A 266 21.67 -7.90 -9.48
CA ALA A 266 21.60 -9.30 -9.87
C ALA A 266 22.81 -9.71 -10.72
N ALA A 267 23.22 -8.87 -11.70
CA ALA A 267 24.41 -9.09 -12.52
C ALA A 267 25.71 -9.06 -11.70
N LEU A 268 25.85 -8.11 -10.78
CA LEU A 268 27.04 -7.99 -9.92
C LEU A 268 27.14 -9.15 -8.93
N ILE A 269 26.04 -9.54 -8.30
CA ILE A 269 26.00 -10.66 -7.35
C ILE A 269 26.36 -11.97 -8.05
N SER A 270 25.87 -12.21 -9.27
CA SER A 270 26.16 -13.43 -10.03
C SER A 270 27.65 -13.60 -10.38
N GLN A 271 28.42 -12.51 -10.41
CA GLN A 271 29.87 -12.51 -10.67
C GLN A 271 30.70 -12.81 -9.40
N ILE A 272 30.09 -12.80 -8.22
CA ILE A 272 30.81 -13.04 -6.96
C ILE A 272 30.92 -14.55 -6.71
N PRO A 273 32.14 -15.11 -6.53
CA PRO A 273 32.31 -16.54 -6.31
C PRO A 273 31.49 -17.07 -5.11
N GLY A 274 30.71 -18.10 -5.36
CA GLY A 274 29.85 -18.72 -4.33
C GLY A 274 28.69 -17.84 -3.85
N ALA A 275 28.29 -16.83 -4.62
CA ALA A 275 27.09 -16.05 -4.32
C ALA A 275 25.81 -16.90 -4.51
N PRO A 276 24.72 -16.56 -3.81
CA PRO A 276 23.43 -17.21 -4.02
C PRO A 276 22.90 -16.90 -5.42
N LYS A 277 22.07 -17.80 -5.94
CA LYS A 277 21.35 -17.56 -7.20
C LYS A 277 20.32 -16.46 -7.00
N CYS A 278 20.34 -15.44 -7.85
CA CYS A 278 19.29 -14.42 -7.92
C CYS A 278 18.18 -14.88 -8.87
N THR A 279 16.94 -14.67 -8.48
CA THR A 279 15.71 -14.96 -9.26
C THR A 279 14.86 -13.71 -9.36
#